data_61ca2fb37f92a96075641d606f6bfb5e
#
_entry.id   61ca2fb37f92a96075641d606f6bfb5e
#
_cell.length_a   1.000
_cell.length_b   1.000
_cell.length_c   1.000
_cell.angle_alpha   90.00
_cell.angle_beta   90.00
_cell.angle_gamma   90.00
#
_symmetry.space_group_name_H-M   'P 1'
#
loop_
_entity.id
_entity.type
_entity.pdbx_description
1 polymer ?
#
loop_
_entity_poly.entity_id
_entity_poly.type
_entity_poly.pdbx_seq_one_letter_code
_entity_poly.pdbx_strand_id
1 'polypeptide(L)'
;MQGGVDMSHAIWRDFDGLGRNTRVGLNFTEKGFGIRPALGCSDRGHSAASQIRPGEVNWDRLFGEEGVRWFHTGGIFAALASNTSEAVLEAVEVAKKYGAVVAYDLNYRASLWRSQGGKDGAQKVNRAIARYVDVMIGNEEDFTACLGFDVEGADEHLTKI
;
A
#
# COMPACT_ATOMS: atom_id res chain seq x y z
N MET A 1 -22.17 10.15 10.60
CA MET A 1 -20.94 9.33 10.77
C MET A 1 -20.17 9.88 11.96
N GLN A 2 -19.81 9.04 12.92
CA GLN A 2 -18.94 9.46 14.02
C GLN A 2 -17.49 9.53 13.46
N GLY A 3 -16.85 10.68 13.50
CA GLY A 3 -15.45 10.86 13.10
C GLY A 3 -15.18 11.70 11.85
N GLY A 4 -16.19 12.22 11.18
CA GLY A 4 -16.01 13.18 10.07
C GLY A 4 -15.39 12.60 8.77
N VAL A 5 -15.39 11.26 8.62
CA VAL A 5 -14.92 10.61 7.39
C VAL A 5 -16.03 10.62 6.35
N ASP A 6 -15.74 11.20 5.18
CA ASP A 6 -16.65 11.11 4.02
C ASP A 6 -16.55 9.73 3.37
N MET A 7 -17.67 9.04 3.28
CA MET A 7 -17.80 7.72 2.68
C MET A 7 -18.53 7.73 1.34
N SER A 8 -18.82 8.91 0.78
CA SER A 8 -19.57 9.04 -0.47
C SER A 8 -18.86 8.39 -1.67
N HIS A 9 -17.53 8.28 -1.60
CA HIS A 9 -16.68 7.63 -2.60
C HIS A 9 -16.34 6.17 -2.29
N ALA A 10 -16.92 5.59 -1.22
CA ALA A 10 -16.64 4.21 -0.85
C ALA A 10 -17.18 3.23 -1.91
N ILE A 11 -16.32 2.33 -2.38
CA ILE A 11 -16.69 1.28 -3.32
C ILE A 11 -17.00 0.01 -2.51
N TRP A 12 -18.23 -0.44 -2.57
CA TRP A 12 -18.68 -1.63 -1.88
C TRP A 12 -18.48 -2.87 -2.74
N ARG A 13 -18.12 -3.98 -2.10
CA ARG A 13 -18.03 -5.30 -2.73
C ARG A 13 -18.98 -6.25 -2.03
N ASP A 14 -19.69 -7.05 -2.81
CA ASP A 14 -20.64 -8.01 -2.28
C ASP A 14 -19.92 -9.14 -1.54
N PHE A 15 -20.43 -9.44 -0.35
CA PHE A 15 -20.02 -10.58 0.44
C PHE A 15 -21.03 -11.73 0.28
N ASP A 16 -20.57 -12.89 -0.20
CA ASP A 16 -21.38 -14.05 -0.50
C ASP A 16 -21.74 -14.91 0.74
N GLY A 17 -21.40 -14.46 1.94
CA GLY A 17 -21.60 -15.20 3.18
C GLY A 17 -20.52 -16.27 3.44
N LEU A 18 -19.66 -16.57 2.45
CA LEU A 18 -18.64 -17.62 2.50
C LEU A 18 -17.23 -17.10 2.27
N GLY A 19 -17.10 -15.86 1.77
CA GLY A 19 -15.80 -15.23 1.51
C GLY A 19 -15.06 -15.77 0.28
N ARG A 20 -15.78 -16.35 -0.68
CA ARG A 20 -15.18 -16.84 -1.93
C ARG A 20 -14.74 -15.70 -2.84
N ASN A 21 -15.58 -14.67 -2.93
CA ASN A 21 -15.34 -13.50 -3.78
C ASN A 21 -14.72 -12.36 -2.99
N THR A 22 -15.36 -11.99 -1.89
CA THR A 22 -14.89 -10.91 -1.02
C THR A 22 -14.98 -11.35 0.42
N ARG A 23 -13.96 -11.06 1.21
CA ARG A 23 -13.94 -11.34 2.64
C ARG A 23 -13.17 -10.27 3.42
N VAL A 24 -13.40 -10.22 4.71
CA VAL A 24 -12.63 -9.37 5.60
C VAL A 24 -11.22 -9.92 5.73
N GLY A 25 -10.22 -9.05 5.60
CA GLY A 25 -8.84 -9.41 5.89
C GLY A 25 -8.66 -9.71 7.39
N LEU A 26 -7.80 -10.68 7.69
CA LEU A 26 -7.51 -11.10 9.05
C LEU A 26 -6.06 -10.79 9.39
N ASN A 27 -5.82 -10.37 10.62
CA ASN A 27 -4.47 -10.22 11.15
C ASN A 27 -4.36 -10.95 12.47
N PHE A 28 -3.41 -11.88 12.53
CA PHE A 28 -3.10 -12.64 13.73
C PHE A 28 -1.73 -12.19 14.23
N THR A 29 -1.67 -11.78 15.50
CA THR A 29 -0.41 -11.42 16.13
C THR A 29 -0.21 -12.28 17.35
N GLU A 30 0.81 -13.13 17.32
CA GLU A 30 1.28 -13.85 18.48
C GLU A 30 2.20 -12.93 19.30
N LYS A 31 1.85 -12.71 20.55
CA LYS A 31 2.68 -11.91 21.46
C LYS A 31 3.98 -12.64 21.75
N GLY A 32 5.12 -11.96 21.59
CA GLY A 32 6.42 -12.48 21.98
C GLY A 32 6.51 -12.72 23.49
N PHE A 33 7.36 -13.66 23.88
CA PHE A 33 7.65 -13.95 25.30
C PHE A 33 9.14 -14.31 25.48
N GLY A 34 9.81 -13.66 26.41
CA GLY A 34 11.23 -13.81 26.65
C GLY A 34 12.05 -13.48 25.39
N ILE A 35 12.86 -14.42 24.94
CA ILE A 35 13.71 -14.26 23.74
C ILE A 35 12.95 -14.52 22.42
N ARG A 36 11.70 -14.99 22.49
CA ARG A 36 10.88 -15.23 21.31
C ARG A 36 10.21 -13.94 20.87
N PRO A 37 10.48 -13.43 19.65
CA PRO A 37 9.84 -12.23 19.15
C PRO A 37 8.36 -12.45 18.90
N ALA A 38 7.60 -11.36 18.81
CA ALA A 38 6.23 -11.39 18.33
C ALA A 38 6.19 -11.82 16.86
N LEU A 39 5.21 -12.66 16.51
CA LEU A 39 4.98 -13.10 15.14
C LEU A 39 3.63 -12.57 14.65
N GLY A 40 3.64 -11.92 13.48
CA GLY A 40 2.45 -11.45 12.81
C GLY A 40 2.17 -12.26 11.54
N CYS A 41 0.92 -12.66 11.35
CA CYS A 41 0.44 -13.25 10.11
C CYS A 41 -0.78 -12.47 9.62
N SER A 42 -0.71 -11.91 8.42
CA SER A 42 -1.81 -11.18 7.83
C SER A 42 -2.34 -11.92 6.61
N ASP A 43 -3.63 -12.20 6.62
CA ASP A 43 -4.35 -12.71 5.47
C ASP A 43 -5.16 -11.56 4.84
N ARG A 44 -4.75 -11.12 3.68
CA ARG A 44 -5.37 -10.03 2.91
C ARG A 44 -6.02 -10.51 1.61
N GLY A 45 -6.02 -11.80 1.37
CA GLY A 45 -6.60 -12.41 0.17
C GLY A 45 -8.09 -12.13 0.06
N HIS A 46 -8.56 -11.86 -1.15
CA HIS A 46 -9.96 -11.57 -1.46
C HIS A 46 -10.57 -10.39 -0.66
N SER A 47 -9.75 -9.51 -0.08
CA SER A 47 -10.26 -8.30 0.57
C SER A 47 -10.82 -7.34 -0.49
N ALA A 48 -11.83 -6.53 -0.14
CA ALA A 48 -12.39 -5.52 -1.05
C ALA A 48 -11.30 -4.58 -1.59
N ALA A 49 -10.35 -4.19 -0.73
CA ALA A 49 -9.22 -3.35 -1.14
C ALA A 49 -8.33 -4.00 -2.22
N SER A 50 -8.10 -5.33 -2.16
CA SER A 50 -7.30 -6.03 -3.16
C SER A 50 -7.96 -6.13 -4.54
N GLN A 51 -9.24 -5.78 -4.64
CA GLN A 51 -10.02 -5.87 -5.86
C GLN A 51 -10.20 -4.52 -6.58
N ILE A 52 -9.70 -3.43 -6.01
CA ILE A 52 -9.77 -2.11 -6.65
C ILE A 52 -8.95 -2.11 -7.93
N ARG A 53 -9.52 -1.56 -8.98
CA ARG A 53 -8.91 -1.48 -10.32
C ARG A 53 -8.83 -0.04 -10.81
N PRO A 54 -7.92 0.26 -11.74
CA PRO A 54 -7.94 1.53 -12.46
C PRO A 54 -9.33 1.83 -13.04
N GLY A 55 -9.72 3.10 -13.00
CA GLY A 55 -11.02 3.59 -13.50
C GLY A 55 -12.20 3.39 -12.55
N GLU A 56 -12.06 2.69 -11.42
CA GLU A 56 -13.18 2.53 -10.47
C GLU A 56 -13.37 3.74 -9.54
N VAL A 57 -12.32 4.54 -9.33
CA VAL A 57 -12.39 5.77 -8.54
C VAL A 57 -12.33 6.96 -9.49
N ASN A 58 -13.25 7.90 -9.34
CA ASN A 58 -13.24 9.15 -10.10
C ASN A 58 -12.25 10.15 -9.48
N TRP A 59 -10.97 9.99 -9.79
CA TRP A 59 -9.89 10.84 -9.26
C TRP A 59 -9.98 12.28 -9.75
N ASP A 60 -10.45 12.51 -10.99
CA ASP A 60 -10.64 13.87 -11.52
C ASP A 60 -11.71 14.64 -10.71
N ARG A 61 -12.77 13.97 -10.27
CA ARG A 61 -13.75 14.56 -9.37
C ARG A 61 -13.12 14.90 -8.02
N LEU A 62 -12.41 13.95 -7.39
CA LEU A 62 -11.82 14.16 -6.06
C LEU A 62 -10.80 15.29 -6.05
N PHE A 63 -9.85 15.29 -6.97
CA PHE A 63 -8.79 16.28 -6.98
C PHE A 63 -9.16 17.57 -7.71
N GLY A 64 -9.95 17.47 -8.78
CA GLY A 64 -10.33 18.60 -9.62
C GLY A 64 -11.56 19.35 -9.11
N GLU A 65 -12.68 18.65 -8.88
CA GLU A 65 -13.96 19.29 -8.51
C GLU A 65 -14.04 19.53 -7.00
N GLU A 66 -13.74 18.53 -6.18
CA GLU A 66 -13.84 18.61 -4.72
C GLU A 66 -12.59 19.24 -4.08
N GLY A 67 -11.51 19.35 -4.84
CA GLY A 67 -10.31 20.10 -4.47
C GLY A 67 -9.48 19.45 -3.39
N VAL A 68 -9.42 18.11 -3.34
CA VAL A 68 -8.53 17.37 -2.42
C VAL A 68 -7.08 17.81 -2.64
N ARG A 69 -6.39 18.19 -1.57
CA ARG A 69 -5.03 18.74 -1.60
C ARG A 69 -3.95 17.80 -1.07
N TRP A 70 -4.34 16.75 -0.37
CA TRP A 70 -3.42 15.77 0.18
C TRP A 70 -3.93 14.37 -0.12
N PHE A 71 -3.11 13.58 -0.78
CA PHE A 71 -3.37 12.18 -1.06
C PHE A 71 -2.33 11.31 -0.35
N HIS A 72 -2.78 10.40 0.49
CA HIS A 72 -1.91 9.45 1.17
C HIS A 72 -2.25 8.02 0.76
N THR A 73 -1.23 7.27 0.38
CA THR A 73 -1.33 5.84 0.06
C THR A 73 -0.05 5.12 0.48
N GLY A 74 0.08 3.83 0.20
CA GLY A 74 1.29 3.13 0.62
C GLY A 74 1.51 1.77 -0.04
N GLY A 75 2.71 1.26 0.19
CA GLY A 75 3.23 0.04 -0.42
C GLY A 75 2.47 -1.23 -0.05
N ILE A 76 1.82 -1.29 1.11
CA ILE A 76 0.95 -2.43 1.44
C ILE A 76 -0.22 -2.50 0.46
N PHE A 77 -0.90 -1.38 0.19
CA PHE A 77 -2.01 -1.36 -0.76
C PHE A 77 -1.51 -1.64 -2.18
N ALA A 78 -0.44 -0.98 -2.61
CA ALA A 78 0.15 -1.22 -3.93
C ALA A 78 0.57 -2.69 -4.13
N ALA A 79 0.99 -3.38 -3.07
CA ALA A 79 1.45 -4.76 -3.11
C ALA A 79 0.34 -5.83 -2.99
N LEU A 80 -0.92 -5.46 -2.82
CA LEU A 80 -2.01 -6.45 -2.66
C LEU A 80 -2.21 -7.28 -3.93
N ALA A 81 -2.12 -6.64 -5.10
CA ALA A 81 -2.26 -7.28 -6.41
C ALA A 81 -1.73 -6.35 -7.51
N SER A 82 -1.58 -6.83 -8.74
CA SER A 82 -1.16 -6.00 -9.89
C SER A 82 -2.13 -4.85 -10.17
N ASN A 83 -3.43 -5.12 -10.09
CA ASN A 83 -4.46 -4.09 -10.27
C ASN A 83 -4.40 -2.97 -9.23
N THR A 84 -3.99 -3.25 -8.00
CA THR A 84 -3.85 -2.21 -6.97
C THR A 84 -2.60 -1.35 -7.20
N SER A 85 -1.50 -1.92 -7.70
CA SER A 85 -0.34 -1.14 -8.14
C SER A 85 -0.72 -0.16 -9.27
N GLU A 86 -1.48 -0.62 -10.25
CA GLU A 86 -1.96 0.20 -11.37
C GLU A 86 -2.92 1.29 -10.89
N ALA A 87 -3.84 0.97 -9.96
CA ALA A 87 -4.76 1.95 -9.37
C ALA A 87 -4.02 3.03 -8.56
N VAL A 88 -2.93 2.68 -7.86
CA VAL A 88 -2.07 3.67 -7.19
C VAL A 88 -1.40 4.58 -8.20
N LEU A 89 -0.84 4.05 -9.27
CA LEU A 89 -0.21 4.86 -10.33
C LEU A 89 -1.21 5.85 -10.93
N GLU A 90 -2.39 5.38 -11.32
CA GLU A 90 -3.46 6.25 -11.81
C GLU A 90 -3.77 7.38 -10.80
N ALA A 91 -3.95 7.03 -9.52
CA ALA A 91 -4.29 7.99 -8.48
C ALA A 91 -3.22 9.07 -8.29
N VAL A 92 -1.94 8.69 -8.23
CA VAL A 92 -0.85 9.66 -8.01
C VAL A 92 -0.62 10.54 -9.24
N GLU A 93 -0.80 10.03 -10.45
CA GLU A 93 -0.74 10.80 -11.69
C GLU A 93 -1.81 11.89 -11.70
N VAL A 94 -3.06 11.51 -11.41
CA VAL A 94 -4.17 12.47 -11.38
C VAL A 94 -4.02 13.46 -10.22
N ALA A 95 -3.58 13.01 -9.03
CA ALA A 95 -3.29 13.90 -7.91
C ALA A 95 -2.28 14.98 -8.30
N LYS A 96 -1.20 14.62 -8.98
CA LYS A 96 -0.18 15.59 -9.46
C LYS A 96 -0.71 16.51 -10.55
N LYS A 97 -1.54 16.03 -11.45
CA LYS A 97 -2.22 16.85 -12.47
C LYS A 97 -2.98 18.02 -11.84
N TYR A 98 -3.59 17.82 -10.68
CA TYR A 98 -4.35 18.82 -9.95
C TYR A 98 -3.57 19.53 -8.83
N GLY A 99 -2.27 19.26 -8.70
CA GLY A 99 -1.38 19.92 -7.73
C GLY A 99 -1.59 19.48 -6.28
N ALA A 100 -2.15 18.31 -6.05
CA ALA A 100 -2.22 17.73 -4.72
C ALA A 100 -0.83 17.25 -4.25
N VAL A 101 -0.60 17.32 -2.95
CA VAL A 101 0.56 16.72 -2.30
C VAL A 101 0.34 15.22 -2.20
N VAL A 102 1.30 14.43 -2.68
CA VAL A 102 1.27 12.97 -2.61
C VAL A 102 2.21 12.48 -1.54
N ALA A 103 1.68 11.82 -0.52
CA ALA A 103 2.44 11.13 0.53
C ALA A 103 2.35 9.62 0.34
N TYR A 104 3.49 8.94 0.41
CA TYR A 104 3.59 7.51 0.19
C TYR A 104 4.43 6.84 1.28
N ASP A 105 3.84 5.86 1.97
CA ASP A 105 4.52 5.00 2.94
C ASP A 105 4.98 3.71 2.24
N LEU A 106 6.29 3.52 2.11
CA LEU A 106 6.89 2.36 1.43
C LEU A 106 6.47 1.04 2.08
N ASN A 107 6.52 0.96 3.37
CA ASN A 107 6.03 -0.13 4.23
C ASN A 107 6.21 -1.51 3.59
N TYR A 108 7.45 -1.87 3.26
CA TYR A 108 7.79 -3.10 2.54
C TYR A 108 7.31 -4.35 3.26
N ARG A 109 6.72 -5.26 2.53
CA ARG A 109 6.33 -6.59 3.03
C ARG A 109 6.68 -7.64 2.00
N ALA A 110 7.78 -8.36 2.24
CA ALA A 110 8.26 -9.41 1.34
C ALA A 110 7.19 -10.45 0.98
N SER A 111 6.30 -10.76 1.94
CA SER A 111 5.21 -11.72 1.74
C SER A 111 4.21 -11.27 0.66
N LEU A 112 3.92 -9.98 0.55
CA LEU A 112 3.02 -9.43 -0.47
C LEU A 112 3.67 -9.40 -1.85
N TRP A 113 4.93 -9.00 -1.92
CA TRP A 113 5.66 -8.91 -3.20
C TRP A 113 6.05 -10.24 -3.79
N ARG A 114 6.03 -11.33 -3.01
CA ARG A 114 6.42 -12.67 -3.47
C ARG A 114 5.71 -13.10 -4.75
N SER A 115 4.41 -12.84 -4.85
CA SER A 115 3.60 -13.17 -6.04
C SER A 115 3.74 -12.16 -7.18
N GLN A 116 4.39 -11.03 -6.95
CA GLN A 116 4.53 -9.93 -7.90
C GLN A 116 6.00 -9.68 -8.30
N GLY A 117 6.82 -10.73 -8.33
CA GLY A 117 8.22 -10.64 -8.74
C GLY A 117 9.21 -10.32 -7.61
N GLY A 118 8.80 -10.45 -6.35
CA GLY A 118 9.68 -10.27 -5.19
C GLY A 118 10.24 -8.85 -5.08
N LYS A 119 11.51 -8.73 -4.71
CA LYS A 119 12.20 -7.46 -4.53
C LYS A 119 12.29 -6.66 -5.83
N ASP A 120 12.54 -7.31 -6.96
CA ASP A 120 12.64 -6.65 -8.26
C ASP A 120 11.29 -6.07 -8.70
N GLY A 121 10.20 -6.82 -8.47
CA GLY A 121 8.85 -6.35 -8.69
C GLY A 121 8.50 -5.15 -7.81
N ALA A 122 8.86 -5.21 -6.52
CA ALA A 122 8.68 -4.10 -5.59
C ALA A 122 9.43 -2.85 -6.08
N GLN A 123 10.69 -2.98 -6.47
CA GLN A 123 11.48 -1.86 -6.98
C GLN A 123 10.91 -1.26 -8.25
N LYS A 124 10.48 -2.10 -9.19
CA LYS A 124 9.87 -1.63 -10.43
C LYS A 124 8.64 -0.77 -10.17
N VAL A 125 7.73 -1.25 -9.34
CA VAL A 125 6.47 -0.55 -9.02
C VAL A 125 6.75 0.71 -8.19
N ASN A 126 7.49 0.60 -7.10
CA ASN A 126 7.71 1.73 -6.20
C ASN A 126 8.53 2.85 -6.85
N ARG A 127 9.50 2.54 -7.73
CA ARG A 127 10.20 3.55 -8.51
C ARG A 127 9.30 4.28 -9.49
N ALA A 128 8.30 3.60 -10.07
CA ALA A 128 7.32 4.26 -10.93
C ALA A 128 6.45 5.22 -10.13
N ILE A 129 5.95 4.79 -8.97
CA ILE A 129 5.14 5.61 -8.07
C ILE A 129 5.95 6.80 -7.51
N ALA A 130 7.20 6.58 -7.12
CA ALA A 130 8.07 7.60 -6.51
C ALA A 130 8.25 8.87 -7.35
N ARG A 131 8.07 8.78 -8.67
CA ARG A 131 8.14 9.95 -9.57
C ARG A 131 7.06 11.00 -9.29
N TYR A 132 6.01 10.62 -8.62
CA TYR A 132 4.85 11.46 -8.31
C TYR A 132 4.74 11.82 -6.83
N VAL A 133 5.67 11.31 -6.00
CA VAL A 133 5.60 11.45 -4.53
C VAL A 133 6.35 12.68 -4.06
N ASP A 134 5.69 13.48 -3.23
CA ASP A 134 6.28 14.65 -2.58
C ASP A 134 6.83 14.30 -1.18
N VAL A 135 6.17 13.38 -0.48
CA VAL A 135 6.54 12.95 0.87
C VAL A 135 6.67 11.44 0.90
N MET A 136 7.90 10.94 1.05
CA MET A 136 8.19 9.51 1.15
C MET A 136 8.43 9.15 2.62
N ILE A 137 7.77 8.08 3.08
CA ILE A 137 7.87 7.56 4.44
C ILE A 137 8.38 6.12 4.37
N GLY A 138 9.31 5.76 5.22
CA GLY A 138 9.88 4.43 5.31
C GLY A 138 11.10 4.39 6.21
N ASN A 139 11.52 3.19 6.59
CA ASN A 139 12.82 2.95 7.24
C ASN A 139 13.88 2.57 6.19
N GLU A 140 15.12 2.31 6.62
CA GLU A 140 16.24 1.97 5.75
C GLU A 140 15.96 0.72 4.91
N GLU A 141 15.37 -0.31 5.52
CA GLU A 141 14.99 -1.54 4.82
C GLU A 141 13.96 -1.26 3.73
N ASP A 142 12.96 -0.43 4.00
CA ASP A 142 11.94 -0.06 3.05
C ASP A 142 12.55 0.64 1.82
N PHE A 143 13.45 1.61 2.04
CA PHE A 143 14.13 2.33 0.95
C PHE A 143 15.02 1.39 0.12
N THR A 144 15.76 0.52 0.77
CA THR A 144 16.60 -0.48 0.08
C THR A 144 15.74 -1.46 -0.72
N ALA A 145 14.71 -2.03 -0.09
CA ALA A 145 13.88 -3.06 -0.73
C ALA A 145 12.98 -2.50 -1.85
N CYS A 146 12.38 -1.33 -1.63
CA CYS A 146 11.42 -0.75 -2.57
C CYS A 146 12.05 0.13 -3.65
N LEU A 147 13.18 0.78 -3.36
CA LEU A 147 13.80 1.73 -4.29
C LEU A 147 15.21 1.32 -4.73
N GLY A 148 15.80 0.33 -4.05
CA GLY A 148 17.13 -0.16 -4.37
C GLY A 148 18.24 0.83 -4.03
N PHE A 149 18.04 1.64 -2.99
CA PHE A 149 19.11 2.46 -2.43
C PHE A 149 20.03 1.59 -1.57
N ASP A 150 21.32 1.74 -1.75
CA ASP A 150 22.29 1.20 -0.82
C ASP A 150 22.40 2.17 0.37
N VAL A 151 22.05 1.69 1.55
CA VAL A 151 22.20 2.45 2.79
C VAL A 151 23.45 1.93 3.49
N GLU A 152 24.48 2.79 3.61
CA GLU A 152 25.68 2.44 4.38
C GLU A 152 25.30 2.16 5.83
N GLY A 153 25.70 1.00 6.35
CA GLY A 153 25.43 0.57 7.72
C GLY A 153 24.13 -0.20 7.94
N ALA A 154 23.34 -0.46 6.90
CA ALA A 154 22.22 -1.41 6.94
C ALA A 154 22.72 -2.86 6.76
N ASP A 155 23.76 -3.25 7.49
CA ASP A 155 24.26 -4.60 7.49
C ASP A 155 23.24 -5.55 8.12
N GLU A 156 23.14 -6.76 7.57
CA GLU A 156 22.27 -7.87 8.01
C GLU A 156 22.45 -8.27 9.49
N HIS A 157 23.36 -7.61 10.20
CA HIS A 157 23.70 -7.88 11.60
C HIS A 157 22.75 -7.26 12.63
N LEU A 158 21.90 -6.30 12.26
CA LEU A 158 20.93 -5.69 13.18
C LEU A 158 19.68 -6.56 13.44
N THR A 159 19.51 -7.63 12.71
CA THR A 159 18.42 -8.60 12.92
C THR A 159 18.73 -9.69 13.95
N LYS A 160 19.89 -9.62 14.62
CA LYS A 160 20.35 -10.61 15.62
C LYS A 160 20.62 -9.99 16.98
N ILE A 161 19.66 -9.20 17.50
CA ILE A 161 19.61 -8.87 18.92
C ILE A 161 18.34 -9.46 19.51
#